data_ebb025eae810ac1b9f25b4e708283314
#
_entry.id   ebb025eae810ac1b9f25b4e708283314
#
_cell.length_a   1.000
_cell.length_b   1.000
_cell.length_c   1.000
_cell.angle_alpha   90.00
_cell.angle_beta   90.00
_cell.angle_gamma   90.00
#
_symmetry.space_group_name_H-M   'P 1'
#
loop_
_entity.id
_entity.type
_entity.pdbx_description
1 polymer ?
#
loop_
_entity_poly.entity_id
_entity_poly.type
_entity_poly.pdbx_seq_one_letter_code
_entity_poly.pdbx_strand_id
1 'polypeptide(L)'
;MADEPDDTDELPSTAGELAEQYPAVWEQYSELGKACSDAGPIDDETKRLVKLALAAGSESEGAVHSHVRRALDEGVDPETLRHVAILSIPTVGFPKAMATLTWIDDLVDE
;
A
#
# COMPACT_ATOMS: atom_id res chain seq x y z
N MET A 1 11.27 -8.97 1.10
CA MET A 1 10.18 -8.19 0.57
C MET A 1 9.42 -7.48 1.66
N ALA A 2 9.20 -6.24 1.47
CA ALA A 2 8.71 -5.39 2.55
C ALA A 2 7.20 -5.37 2.70
N ASP A 3 6.49 -6.14 1.90
CA ASP A 3 5.04 -6.18 2.01
C ASP A 3 4.63 -7.18 3.08
N GLU A 4 5.09 -6.92 4.29
CA GLU A 4 4.87 -7.81 5.40
C GLU A 4 3.68 -7.33 6.22
N PRO A 5 2.50 -7.94 6.05
CA PRO A 5 1.35 -7.48 6.82
C PRO A 5 1.44 -7.82 8.30
N ASP A 6 2.54 -8.48 8.70
CA ASP A 6 2.72 -8.80 10.11
C ASP A 6 3.37 -7.67 10.91
N ASP A 7 3.68 -6.53 10.28
CA ASP A 7 4.19 -5.37 11.03
C ASP A 7 3.01 -4.61 11.63
N THR A 8 2.59 -5.06 12.81
CA THR A 8 1.39 -4.52 13.44
C THR A 8 1.55 -3.07 13.90
N ASP A 9 2.79 -2.60 14.05
CA ASP A 9 3.03 -1.22 14.49
C ASP A 9 2.60 -0.19 13.44
N GLU A 10 2.55 -0.60 12.17
CA GLU A 10 2.21 0.28 11.08
C GLU A 10 0.79 0.08 10.56
N LEU A 11 0.01 -0.76 11.22
CA LEU A 11 -1.34 -1.06 10.76
C LEU A 11 -2.34 -0.04 11.26
N PRO A 12 -3.41 0.22 10.49
CA PRO A 12 -4.54 0.96 11.03
C PRO A 12 -5.06 0.27 12.28
N SER A 13 -5.70 1.03 13.17
CA SER A 13 -6.14 0.50 14.46
C SER A 13 -7.05 -0.73 14.31
N THR A 14 -7.94 -0.74 13.31
CA THR A 14 -8.83 -1.89 13.10
C THR A 14 -8.03 -3.14 12.73
N ALA A 15 -7.05 -3.01 11.85
CA ALA A 15 -6.21 -4.15 11.48
C ALA A 15 -5.37 -4.61 12.66
N GLY A 16 -4.88 -3.68 13.48
CA GLY A 16 -4.15 -4.02 14.68
C GLY A 16 -5.03 -4.77 15.67
N GLU A 17 -6.28 -4.35 15.82
CA GLU A 17 -7.22 -5.03 16.69
C GLU A 17 -7.50 -6.45 16.21
N LEU A 18 -7.65 -6.63 14.90
CA LEU A 18 -7.85 -7.95 14.32
C LEU A 18 -6.65 -8.86 14.66
N ALA A 19 -5.44 -8.34 14.49
CA ALA A 19 -4.24 -9.12 14.77
C ALA A 19 -4.19 -9.55 16.23
N GLU A 20 -4.63 -8.69 17.16
CA GLU A 20 -4.63 -9.01 18.58
C GLU A 20 -5.74 -9.98 18.97
N GLN A 21 -6.94 -9.76 18.43
CA GLN A 21 -8.12 -10.52 18.86
C GLN A 21 -8.26 -11.84 18.10
N TYR A 22 -7.75 -11.90 16.88
CA TYR A 22 -7.87 -13.09 16.04
C TYR A 22 -6.51 -13.43 15.43
N PRO A 23 -5.54 -13.81 16.25
CA PRO A 23 -4.17 -14.02 15.77
C PRO A 23 -4.06 -15.09 14.69
N ALA A 24 -4.89 -16.13 14.76
CA ALA A 24 -4.82 -17.17 13.73
C ALA A 24 -5.26 -16.66 12.37
N VAL A 25 -6.29 -15.80 12.34
CA VAL A 25 -6.73 -15.18 11.09
C VAL A 25 -5.63 -14.27 10.55
N TRP A 26 -5.04 -13.45 11.41
CA TRP A 26 -3.97 -12.55 11.00
C TRP A 26 -2.77 -13.33 10.46
N GLU A 27 -2.42 -14.43 11.12
CA GLU A 27 -1.30 -15.25 10.69
C GLU A 27 -1.53 -15.81 9.29
N GLN A 28 -2.74 -16.32 9.02
CA GLN A 28 -3.05 -16.86 7.70
C GLN A 28 -3.04 -15.76 6.64
N TYR A 29 -3.53 -14.60 6.98
CA TYR A 29 -3.50 -13.46 6.07
C TYR A 29 -2.05 -13.04 5.74
N SER A 30 -1.19 -13.01 6.76
CA SER A 30 0.22 -12.67 6.57
C SER A 30 0.91 -13.69 5.67
N GLU A 31 0.62 -14.98 5.88
CA GLU A 31 1.20 -16.05 5.06
C GLU A 31 0.73 -15.92 3.61
N LEU A 32 -0.54 -15.59 3.41
CA LEU A 32 -1.05 -15.38 2.06
C LEU A 32 -0.33 -14.23 1.38
N GLY A 33 -0.17 -13.11 2.08
CA GLY A 33 0.52 -11.95 1.53
C GLY A 33 1.94 -12.28 1.10
N LYS A 34 2.62 -13.05 1.94
CA LYS A 34 3.99 -13.48 1.66
C LYS A 34 4.05 -14.38 0.44
N ALA A 35 3.14 -15.37 0.38
CA ALA A 35 3.08 -16.29 -0.75
C ALA A 35 2.81 -15.52 -2.06
N CYS A 36 1.90 -14.56 -2.03
CA CYS A 36 1.60 -13.76 -3.21
C CYS A 36 2.82 -12.93 -3.64
N SER A 37 3.53 -12.37 -2.67
CA SER A 37 4.72 -11.57 -2.97
C SER A 37 5.82 -12.41 -3.63
N ASP A 38 5.97 -13.66 -3.20
CA ASP A 38 7.04 -14.53 -3.68
C ASP A 38 6.66 -15.32 -4.93
N ALA A 39 5.45 -15.17 -5.43
CA ALA A 39 4.91 -16.03 -6.48
C ALA A 39 5.47 -15.76 -7.87
N GLY A 40 6.10 -14.62 -8.08
CA GLY A 40 6.56 -14.27 -9.44
C GLY A 40 7.80 -13.39 -9.42
N PRO A 41 8.23 -12.96 -10.61
CA PRO A 41 9.52 -12.30 -10.78
C PRO A 41 9.52 -10.77 -10.63
N ILE A 42 8.39 -10.18 -10.25
CA ILE A 42 8.33 -8.71 -10.13
C ILE A 42 9.19 -8.28 -8.94
N ASP A 43 10.06 -7.28 -9.16
CA ASP A 43 10.95 -6.82 -8.10
C ASP A 43 10.18 -6.05 -7.02
N ASP A 44 10.86 -5.83 -5.89
CA ASP A 44 10.21 -5.30 -4.69
C ASP A 44 9.63 -3.91 -4.89
N GLU A 45 10.37 -3.02 -5.52
CA GLU A 45 9.85 -1.67 -5.72
C GLU A 45 8.64 -1.68 -6.65
N THR A 46 8.72 -2.44 -7.74
CA THR A 46 7.61 -2.55 -8.69
C THR A 46 6.38 -3.14 -7.99
N LYS A 47 6.58 -4.17 -7.16
CA LYS A 47 5.46 -4.74 -6.40
C LYS A 47 4.79 -3.67 -5.53
N ARG A 48 5.60 -2.84 -4.87
CA ARG A 48 5.05 -1.78 -4.02
C ARG A 48 4.22 -0.80 -4.84
N LEU A 49 4.72 -0.39 -6.01
CA LEU A 49 4.01 0.56 -6.86
C LEU A 49 2.73 -0.05 -7.44
N VAL A 50 2.77 -1.32 -7.84
CA VAL A 50 1.58 -2.02 -8.33
C VAL A 50 0.51 -2.08 -7.23
N LYS A 51 0.91 -2.42 -6.01
CA LYS A 51 -0.05 -2.49 -4.90
C LYS A 51 -0.62 -1.12 -4.55
N LEU A 52 0.20 -0.09 -4.61
CA LEU A 52 -0.29 1.27 -4.42
C LEU A 52 -1.34 1.61 -5.49
N ALA A 53 -1.06 1.27 -6.74
CA ALA A 53 -1.99 1.54 -7.83
C ALA A 53 -3.31 0.79 -7.65
N LEU A 54 -3.24 -0.47 -7.22
CA LEU A 54 -4.45 -1.25 -6.98
C LEU A 54 -5.27 -0.66 -5.84
N ALA A 55 -4.61 -0.22 -4.77
CA ALA A 55 -5.29 0.42 -3.64
C ALA A 55 -5.97 1.71 -4.09
N ALA A 56 -5.27 2.50 -4.92
CA ALA A 56 -5.81 3.75 -5.43
C ALA A 56 -7.04 3.50 -6.32
N GLY A 57 -6.94 2.52 -7.21
CA GLY A 57 -8.04 2.18 -8.09
C GLY A 57 -9.25 1.67 -7.34
N SER A 58 -9.04 1.05 -6.19
CA SER A 58 -10.12 0.57 -5.31
C SER A 58 -10.65 1.66 -4.39
N GLU A 59 -10.10 2.87 -4.46
CA GLU A 59 -10.51 4.01 -3.63
C GLU A 59 -10.39 3.71 -2.14
N SER A 60 -9.35 2.98 -1.76
CA SER A 60 -9.12 2.61 -0.37
C SER A 60 -8.08 3.54 0.25
N GLU A 61 -8.54 4.57 0.93
CA GLU A 61 -7.64 5.56 1.54
C GLU A 61 -6.67 4.91 2.51
N GLY A 62 -7.16 4.02 3.37
CA GLY A 62 -6.30 3.34 4.35
C GLY A 62 -5.23 2.50 3.69
N ALA A 63 -5.57 1.81 2.59
CA ALA A 63 -4.59 1.00 1.88
C ALA A 63 -3.57 1.88 1.16
N VAL A 64 -4.02 3.01 0.58
CA VAL A 64 -3.08 3.96 -0.05
C VAL A 64 -2.10 4.47 0.97
N HIS A 65 -2.59 4.91 2.14
CA HIS A 65 -1.71 5.41 3.20
C HIS A 65 -0.72 4.33 3.64
N SER A 66 -1.17 3.10 3.79
CA SER A 66 -0.32 2.00 4.22
C SER A 66 0.80 1.74 3.22
N HIS A 67 0.45 1.67 1.93
CA HIS A 67 1.46 1.41 0.91
C HIS A 67 2.42 2.58 0.73
N VAL A 68 1.93 3.82 0.87
CA VAL A 68 2.81 4.99 0.81
C VAL A 68 3.80 4.97 1.97
N ARG A 69 3.31 4.69 3.19
CA ARG A 69 4.18 4.64 4.37
C ARG A 69 5.29 3.62 4.18
N ARG A 70 4.92 2.43 3.72
CA ARG A 70 5.90 1.37 3.49
C ARG A 70 6.86 1.72 2.37
N ALA A 71 6.36 2.34 1.29
CA ALA A 71 7.22 2.76 0.19
C ALA A 71 8.28 3.75 0.66
N LEU A 72 7.88 4.73 1.48
CA LEU A 72 8.84 5.70 2.00
C LEU A 72 9.88 5.01 2.88
N ASP A 73 9.46 4.05 3.71
CA ASP A 73 10.38 3.29 4.55
C ASP A 73 11.34 2.46 3.72
N GLU A 74 10.91 2.02 2.54
CA GLU A 74 11.73 1.23 1.62
C GLU A 74 12.63 2.08 0.76
N GLY A 75 12.57 3.40 0.91
CA GLY A 75 13.43 4.31 0.18
C GLY A 75 12.91 4.73 -1.18
N VAL A 76 11.64 4.52 -1.47
CA VAL A 76 11.06 4.94 -2.75
C VAL A 76 10.93 6.46 -2.76
N ASP A 77 11.34 7.07 -3.87
CA ASP A 77 11.29 8.52 -4.03
C ASP A 77 9.82 9.00 -4.02
N PRO A 78 9.50 10.03 -3.24
CA PRO A 78 8.13 10.59 -3.23
C PRO A 78 7.60 10.95 -4.62
N GLU A 79 8.46 11.42 -5.52
CA GLU A 79 8.01 11.76 -6.88
C GLU A 79 7.56 10.52 -7.65
N THR A 80 8.18 9.37 -7.37
CA THR A 80 7.76 8.12 -7.97
C THR A 80 6.34 7.76 -7.52
N LEU A 81 6.03 8.00 -6.24
CA LEU A 81 4.69 7.72 -5.73
C LEU A 81 3.65 8.66 -6.36
N ARG A 82 4.00 9.95 -6.50
CA ARG A 82 3.11 10.91 -7.16
C ARG A 82 2.88 10.51 -8.61
N HIS A 83 3.91 9.97 -9.27
CA HIS A 83 3.78 9.54 -10.66
C HIS A 83 2.72 8.44 -10.82
N VAL A 84 2.61 7.55 -9.82
CA VAL A 84 1.54 6.53 -9.84
C VAL A 84 0.17 7.20 -9.93
N ALA A 85 -0.05 8.26 -9.12
CA ALA A 85 -1.32 8.99 -9.15
C ALA A 85 -1.53 9.67 -10.51
N ILE A 86 -0.50 10.26 -11.08
CA ILE A 86 -0.59 10.92 -12.38
C ILE A 86 -0.95 9.92 -13.47
N LEU A 87 -0.32 8.75 -13.43
CA LEU A 87 -0.62 7.68 -14.41
C LEU A 87 -2.05 7.19 -14.31
N SER A 88 -2.68 7.33 -13.13
CA SER A 88 -4.04 6.86 -12.96
C SER A 88 -5.07 7.78 -13.62
N ILE A 89 -4.69 9.03 -13.95
CA ILE A 89 -5.65 9.98 -14.54
C ILE A 89 -6.34 9.41 -15.78
N PRO A 90 -5.61 8.96 -16.80
CA PRO A 90 -6.29 8.44 -18.00
C PRO A 90 -6.86 7.03 -17.82
N THR A 91 -6.59 6.37 -16.71
CA THR A 91 -7.01 5.01 -16.50
C THR A 91 -8.29 4.91 -15.67
N VAL A 92 -8.34 5.61 -14.54
CA VAL A 92 -9.49 5.53 -13.62
C VAL A 92 -10.22 6.86 -13.46
N GLY A 93 -9.70 7.92 -14.07
CA GLY A 93 -10.37 9.21 -14.07
C GLY A 93 -9.75 10.23 -13.14
N PHE A 94 -9.95 11.50 -13.48
CA PHE A 94 -9.34 12.62 -12.78
C PHE A 94 -9.73 12.69 -11.30
N PRO A 95 -11.02 12.54 -10.94
CA PRO A 95 -11.39 12.64 -9.52
C PRO A 95 -10.70 11.61 -8.62
N LYS A 96 -10.62 10.36 -9.08
CA LYS A 96 -9.93 9.32 -8.30
C LYS A 96 -8.44 9.58 -8.21
N ALA A 97 -7.86 10.06 -9.31
CA ALA A 97 -6.43 10.37 -9.32
C ALA A 97 -6.12 11.50 -8.35
N MET A 98 -6.98 12.51 -8.28
CA MET A 98 -6.75 13.63 -7.37
C MET A 98 -6.90 13.21 -5.91
N ALA A 99 -7.87 12.34 -5.61
CA ALA A 99 -7.98 11.77 -4.27
C ALA A 99 -6.72 11.02 -3.90
N THR A 100 -6.22 10.19 -4.82
CA THR A 100 -4.99 9.43 -4.58
C THR A 100 -3.81 10.36 -4.31
N LEU A 101 -3.67 11.41 -5.11
CA LEU A 101 -2.58 12.35 -4.94
C LEU A 101 -2.65 13.03 -3.56
N THR A 102 -3.85 13.40 -3.14
CA THR A 102 -4.07 13.98 -1.83
C THR A 102 -3.62 13.02 -0.73
N TRP A 103 -4.00 11.76 -0.83
CA TRP A 103 -3.65 10.75 0.18
C TRP A 103 -2.15 10.47 0.22
N ILE A 104 -1.49 10.49 -0.95
CA ILE A 104 -0.04 10.35 -1.00
C ILE A 104 0.61 11.54 -0.29
N ASP A 105 0.15 12.75 -0.61
CA ASP A 105 0.74 13.96 -0.04
C ASP A 105 0.50 14.06 1.47
N ASP A 106 -0.56 13.45 1.99
CA ASP A 106 -0.79 13.41 3.43
C ASP A 106 0.42 12.86 4.18
N LEU A 107 1.14 11.91 3.58
CA LEU A 107 2.27 11.26 4.24
C LEU A 107 3.61 11.81 3.77
N VAL A 108 3.68 12.25 2.52
CA VAL A 108 4.93 12.77 1.97
C VAL A 108 5.28 14.12 2.59
N ASP A 109 4.27 14.94 2.86
CA ASP A 109 4.47 16.28 3.38
C ASP A 109 4.50 16.35 4.90
N GLU A 110 4.44 15.20 5.56
CA GLU A 110 4.53 15.15 7.02
C GLU A 110 5.93 15.57 7.53
#